data_f4318e58595ee554cc169d0ac3769d23
#
_entry.id   f4318e58595ee554cc169d0ac3769d23
#
_cell.length_a   1.000
_cell.length_b   1.000
_cell.length_c   1.000
_cell.angle_alpha   90.00
_cell.angle_beta   90.00
_cell.angle_gamma   90.00
#
_symmetry.space_group_name_H-M   'P 1'
#
loop_
_entity.id
_entity.type
_entity.pdbx_description
1 polymer ?
#
loop_
_entity_poly.entity_id
_entity_poly.type
_entity_poly.pdbx_seq_one_letter_code
_entity_poly.pdbx_strand_id
1 'polypeptide(L)'
;MDNLIDLDFNEVKDRDQADLLIVGYCSQSDRKEGAITQSASGSQYVMILNGCRGIANGVTDPVWLFLHEFGHALGLEHPFSDIDGDCLFDNKPFSPRSADSALTVMAYKQSLKGPPSFFTAYDLAVLRRIWGAESNR
;
A
#
# COMPACT_ATOMS: atom_id res chain seq x y z
N MET A 1 9.52 7.39 -5.83
CA MET A 1 9.94 6.61 -4.64
C MET A 1 11.45 6.51 -4.54
N ASP A 2 12.17 6.27 -5.64
CA ASP A 2 13.64 6.11 -5.65
C ASP A 2 14.44 7.20 -4.91
N ASN A 3 13.93 8.42 -4.85
CA ASN A 3 14.63 9.52 -4.16
C ASN A 3 14.22 9.69 -2.68
N LEU A 4 13.45 8.75 -2.13
CA LEU A 4 12.86 8.89 -0.78
C LEU A 4 13.27 7.78 0.18
N ILE A 5 13.51 6.59 -0.34
CA ILE A 5 13.91 5.40 0.40
C ILE A 5 15.02 4.67 -0.36
N ASP A 6 15.90 3.96 0.34
CA ASP A 6 17.02 3.19 -0.24
C ASP A 6 16.51 1.87 -0.84
N LEU A 7 15.63 1.97 -1.85
CA LEU A 7 15.03 0.86 -2.56
C LEU A 7 14.85 1.23 -4.05
N ASP A 8 15.59 0.57 -4.92
CA ASP A 8 15.54 0.77 -6.37
C ASP A 8 14.39 -0.03 -7.00
N PHE A 9 13.66 0.61 -7.90
CA PHE A 9 12.58 -0.01 -8.67
C PHE A 9 13.00 -0.18 -10.12
N ASN A 10 13.10 -1.42 -10.58
CA ASN A 10 13.45 -1.76 -11.94
C ASN A 10 12.31 -2.51 -12.62
N GLU A 11 11.85 -1.98 -13.76
CA GLU A 11 10.87 -2.69 -14.59
C GLU A 11 11.53 -3.89 -15.25
N VAL A 12 10.93 -5.08 -15.11
CA VAL A 12 11.37 -6.31 -15.77
C VAL A 12 10.32 -6.77 -16.78
N LYS A 13 10.76 -7.34 -17.90
CA LYS A 13 9.86 -7.83 -18.96
C LYS A 13 9.36 -9.24 -18.70
N ASP A 14 10.16 -10.03 -18.00
CA ASP A 14 9.82 -11.40 -17.65
C ASP A 14 9.15 -11.41 -16.28
N ARG A 15 7.88 -11.83 -16.26
CA ARG A 15 7.09 -11.89 -15.03
C ARG A 15 7.68 -12.79 -13.95
N ASP A 16 8.41 -13.82 -14.36
CA ASP A 16 8.99 -14.79 -13.43
C ASP A 16 10.26 -14.24 -12.73
N GLN A 17 10.77 -13.09 -13.21
CA GLN A 17 11.87 -12.34 -12.62
C GLN A 17 11.41 -11.15 -11.76
N ALA A 18 10.10 -10.89 -11.69
CA ALA A 18 9.57 -9.78 -10.91
C ALA A 18 9.43 -10.18 -9.43
N ASP A 19 9.91 -9.34 -8.52
CA ASP A 19 9.64 -9.49 -7.09
C ASP A 19 8.20 -9.07 -6.77
N LEU A 20 7.67 -8.10 -7.52
CA LEU A 20 6.28 -7.64 -7.43
C LEU A 20 5.62 -7.68 -8.81
N LEU A 21 4.56 -8.47 -8.94
CA LEU A 21 3.70 -8.50 -10.11
C LEU A 21 2.44 -7.67 -9.85
N ILE A 22 2.18 -6.68 -10.69
CA ILE A 22 0.99 -5.83 -10.61
C ILE A 22 -0.02 -6.28 -11.67
N VAL A 23 -1.20 -6.70 -11.24
CA VAL A 23 -2.27 -7.21 -12.11
C VAL A 23 -3.51 -6.34 -11.98
N GLY A 24 -3.85 -5.64 -13.07
CA GLY A 24 -5.13 -4.94 -13.19
C GLY A 24 -6.19 -5.82 -13.83
N TYR A 25 -7.39 -5.80 -13.30
CA TYR A 25 -8.55 -6.44 -13.91
C TYR A 25 -9.81 -5.58 -13.73
N CYS A 26 -10.89 -5.99 -14.38
CA CYS A 26 -12.17 -5.30 -14.30
C CYS A 26 -13.29 -6.30 -14.04
N SER A 27 -13.89 -6.26 -12.86
CA SER A 27 -15.07 -7.07 -12.53
C SER A 27 -16.01 -6.31 -11.59
N GLN A 28 -17.28 -6.18 -12.00
CA GLN A 28 -18.32 -5.60 -11.16
C GLN A 28 -18.91 -6.61 -10.16
N SER A 29 -18.78 -7.90 -10.44
CA SER A 29 -19.26 -8.98 -9.58
C SER A 29 -18.32 -9.31 -8.43
N ASP A 30 -17.02 -9.06 -8.59
CA ASP A 30 -16.04 -9.22 -7.52
C ASP A 30 -16.14 -8.07 -6.53
N ARG A 31 -16.22 -8.40 -5.24
CA ARG A 31 -16.33 -7.41 -4.16
C ARG A 31 -14.98 -6.85 -3.71
N LYS A 32 -13.89 -7.43 -4.14
CA LYS A 32 -12.55 -6.95 -3.78
C LYS A 32 -12.14 -5.80 -4.69
N GLU A 33 -11.70 -4.71 -4.10
CA GLU A 33 -11.18 -3.54 -4.82
C GLU A 33 -9.68 -3.69 -5.09
N GLY A 34 -8.93 -4.15 -4.10
CA GLY A 34 -7.52 -4.48 -4.21
C GLY A 34 -7.13 -5.59 -3.25
N ALA A 35 -6.00 -6.18 -3.49
CA ALA A 35 -5.36 -7.12 -2.58
C ALA A 35 -3.89 -7.29 -2.94
N ILE A 36 -3.06 -7.51 -1.93
CA ILE A 36 -1.72 -8.04 -2.12
C ILE A 36 -1.60 -9.41 -1.47
N THR A 37 -0.87 -10.30 -2.11
CA THR A 37 -0.65 -11.66 -1.60
C THR A 37 0.72 -12.14 -2.05
N GLN A 38 1.31 -13.00 -1.26
CA GLN A 38 2.53 -13.69 -1.64
C GLN A 38 2.20 -14.85 -2.58
N SER A 39 3.03 -15.08 -3.59
CA SER A 39 2.88 -16.23 -4.48
C SER A 39 3.01 -17.55 -3.70
N ALA A 40 2.49 -18.63 -4.29
CA ALA A 40 2.58 -19.97 -3.67
C ALA A 40 4.02 -20.44 -3.44
N SER A 41 4.98 -19.94 -4.23
CA SER A 41 6.42 -20.20 -4.04
C SER A 41 7.03 -19.36 -2.92
N GLY A 42 6.34 -18.33 -2.44
CA GLY A 42 6.87 -17.36 -1.46
C GLY A 42 7.90 -16.37 -2.01
N SER A 43 8.22 -16.43 -3.32
CA SER A 43 9.29 -15.65 -3.94
C SER A 43 8.82 -14.38 -4.63
N GLN A 44 7.51 -14.19 -4.77
CA GLN A 44 6.94 -13.07 -5.50
C GLN A 44 5.71 -12.54 -4.78
N TYR A 45 5.55 -11.23 -4.74
CA TYR A 45 4.29 -10.58 -4.34
C TYR A 45 3.41 -10.34 -5.56
N VAL A 46 2.12 -10.53 -5.41
CA VAL A 46 1.12 -10.25 -6.45
C VAL A 46 0.14 -9.23 -5.92
N MET A 47 0.17 -8.04 -6.49
CA MET A 47 -0.78 -6.97 -6.23
C MET A 47 -1.88 -7.01 -7.28
N ILE A 48 -3.11 -7.19 -6.85
CA ILE A 48 -4.29 -7.30 -7.73
C ILE A 48 -5.17 -6.08 -7.51
N LEU A 49 -5.50 -5.35 -8.58
CA LEU A 49 -6.31 -4.15 -8.52
C LEU A 49 -7.56 -4.30 -9.42
N ASN A 50 -8.75 -4.11 -8.87
CA ASN A 50 -10.00 -4.08 -9.61
C ASN A 50 -10.35 -2.64 -10.02
N GLY A 51 -9.88 -2.20 -11.19
CA GLY A 51 -10.08 -0.85 -11.68
C GLY A 51 -11.54 -0.47 -11.96
N CYS A 52 -12.45 -1.44 -12.11
CA CYS A 52 -13.87 -1.13 -12.37
C CYS A 52 -14.66 -0.85 -11.10
N ARG A 53 -14.25 -1.38 -9.97
CA ARG A 53 -14.99 -1.22 -8.71
C ARG A 53 -14.84 0.19 -8.15
N GLY A 54 -13.63 0.71 -8.13
CA GLY A 54 -13.37 2.06 -7.62
C GLY A 54 -14.09 3.15 -8.39
N ILE A 55 -14.20 2.98 -9.72
CA ILE A 55 -14.85 3.95 -10.61
C ILE A 55 -16.39 3.84 -10.55
N ALA A 56 -16.94 2.62 -10.51
CA ALA A 56 -18.37 2.38 -10.61
C ALA A 56 -19.16 2.83 -9.36
N ASN A 57 -18.57 2.77 -8.18
CA ASN A 57 -19.25 3.09 -6.93
C ASN A 57 -18.88 4.48 -6.37
N GLY A 58 -17.98 5.23 -7.00
CA GLY A 58 -17.55 6.55 -6.57
C GLY A 58 -16.89 6.60 -5.18
N VAL A 59 -16.46 5.45 -4.66
CA VAL A 59 -16.05 5.30 -3.26
C VAL A 59 -14.54 5.25 -3.11
N THR A 60 -13.81 4.74 -4.11
CA THR A 60 -12.36 4.54 -3.96
C THR A 60 -11.61 5.27 -5.06
N ASP A 61 -10.71 6.16 -4.66
CA ASP A 61 -9.75 6.78 -5.56
C ASP A 61 -8.75 5.71 -6.03
N PRO A 62 -8.58 5.49 -7.35
CA PRO A 62 -7.69 4.44 -7.85
C PRO A 62 -6.21 4.70 -7.53
N VAL A 63 -5.81 5.96 -7.38
CA VAL A 63 -4.45 6.31 -6.97
C VAL A 63 -4.25 5.94 -5.50
N TRP A 64 -5.22 6.26 -4.65
CA TRP A 64 -5.17 5.87 -3.25
C TRP A 64 -5.16 4.35 -3.10
N LEU A 65 -6.02 3.62 -3.83
CA LEU A 65 -6.04 2.16 -3.79
C LEU A 65 -4.69 1.57 -4.19
N PHE A 66 -4.10 2.08 -5.27
CA PHE A 66 -2.75 1.65 -5.67
C PHE A 66 -1.73 1.91 -4.57
N LEU A 67 -1.70 3.11 -4.00
CA LEU A 67 -0.76 3.47 -2.93
C LEU A 67 -0.97 2.62 -1.68
N HIS A 68 -2.22 2.29 -1.34
CA HIS A 68 -2.57 1.42 -0.22
C HIS A 68 -1.97 0.01 -0.40
N GLU A 69 -2.30 -0.64 -1.51
CA GLU A 69 -1.80 -1.99 -1.79
C GLU A 69 -0.28 -2.02 -2.00
N PHE A 70 0.26 -0.97 -2.63
CA PHE A 70 1.71 -0.83 -2.79
C PHE A 70 2.41 -0.58 -1.44
N GLY A 71 1.75 0.12 -0.53
CA GLY A 71 2.19 0.28 0.85
C GLY A 71 2.39 -1.07 1.54
N HIS A 72 1.43 -1.98 1.39
CA HIS A 72 1.57 -3.35 1.90
C HIS A 72 2.74 -4.10 1.25
N ALA A 73 2.94 -3.94 -0.06
CA ALA A 73 4.09 -4.54 -0.75
C ALA A 73 5.44 -4.02 -0.21
N LEU A 74 5.45 -2.79 0.28
CA LEU A 74 6.63 -2.16 0.89
C LEU A 74 6.75 -2.41 2.40
N GLY A 75 5.85 -3.19 3.00
CA GLY A 75 5.89 -3.56 4.42
C GLY A 75 5.10 -2.63 5.35
N LEU A 76 4.24 -1.75 4.82
CA LEU A 76 3.32 -0.98 5.65
C LEU A 76 2.12 -1.83 6.07
N GLU A 77 1.71 -1.71 7.32
CA GLU A 77 0.52 -2.33 7.87
C GLU A 77 -0.62 -1.32 8.10
N HIS A 78 -1.82 -1.86 8.34
CA HIS A 78 -2.93 -1.02 8.75
C HIS A 78 -2.68 -0.46 10.15
N PRO A 79 -2.92 0.83 10.41
CA PRO A 79 -2.64 1.44 11.71
C PRO A 79 -3.54 0.94 12.85
N PHE A 80 -4.55 0.14 12.52
CA PHE A 80 -5.51 -0.47 13.45
C PHE A 80 -5.39 -1.99 13.55
N SER A 81 -4.41 -2.58 12.88
CA SER A 81 -4.17 -4.01 12.85
C SER A 81 -2.74 -4.27 13.32
N ASP A 82 -2.61 -5.12 14.30
CA ASP A 82 -1.34 -5.59 14.83
C ASP A 82 -1.22 -7.06 14.43
N ILE A 83 -0.55 -7.32 13.30
CA ILE A 83 -0.48 -8.68 12.72
C ILE A 83 0.66 -9.48 13.34
N ASP A 84 1.75 -8.83 13.68
CA ASP A 84 2.98 -9.48 14.14
C ASP A 84 3.45 -9.04 15.54
N GLY A 85 2.71 -8.15 16.19
CA GLY A 85 3.00 -7.68 17.56
C GLY A 85 3.98 -6.53 17.65
N ASP A 86 4.30 -5.89 16.53
CA ASP A 86 5.28 -4.80 16.48
C ASP A 86 4.65 -3.40 16.31
N CYS A 87 3.50 -3.18 16.85
CA CYS A 87 2.79 -1.90 16.81
C CYS A 87 3.75 -0.70 16.91
N LEU A 88 3.92 0.03 15.83
CA LEU A 88 4.91 1.10 15.70
C LEU A 88 4.57 2.37 16.51
N PHE A 89 3.37 2.46 17.07
CA PHE A 89 2.93 3.58 17.88
C PHE A 89 2.47 3.13 19.26
N ASP A 90 3.34 3.30 20.26
CA ASP A 90 3.07 3.05 21.69
C ASP A 90 2.52 1.65 22.02
N ASN A 91 2.85 0.64 21.22
CA ASN A 91 2.35 -0.72 21.35
C ASN A 91 0.80 -0.82 21.38
N LYS A 92 0.12 0.09 20.71
CA LYS A 92 -1.33 0.09 20.57
C LYS A 92 -1.72 0.45 19.15
N PRO A 93 -2.50 -0.39 18.47
CA PRO A 93 -3.05 -0.05 17.18
C PRO A 93 -3.97 1.17 17.30
N PHE A 94 -3.93 2.05 16.31
CA PHE A 94 -4.91 3.13 16.23
C PHE A 94 -6.32 2.54 16.11
N SER A 95 -7.27 3.16 16.80
CA SER A 95 -8.66 2.84 16.55
C SER A 95 -9.00 3.09 15.08
N PRO A 96 -9.76 2.20 14.38
CA PRO A 96 -10.21 2.43 13.01
C PRO A 96 -10.95 3.78 12.82
N ARG A 97 -11.49 4.32 13.90
CA ARG A 97 -12.17 5.63 13.90
C ARG A 97 -11.22 6.81 13.95
N SER A 98 -10.03 6.66 14.50
CA SER A 98 -9.03 7.72 14.60
C SER A 98 -8.03 7.69 13.45
N ALA A 99 -7.83 6.54 12.82
CA ALA A 99 -6.98 6.44 11.65
C ALA A 99 -7.66 7.07 10.44
N ASP A 100 -7.07 8.14 9.93
CA ASP A 100 -7.57 8.93 8.81
C ASP A 100 -6.57 8.88 7.66
N SER A 101 -7.04 8.80 6.43
CA SER A 101 -6.19 8.77 5.25
C SER A 101 -5.35 10.03 5.05
N ALA A 102 -5.69 11.14 5.73
CA ALA A 102 -4.81 12.31 5.77
C ALA A 102 -3.50 12.04 6.55
N LEU A 103 -3.47 11.03 7.40
CA LEU A 103 -2.30 10.65 8.19
C LEU A 103 -1.52 9.50 7.56
N THR A 104 -2.20 8.56 6.93
CA THR A 104 -1.58 7.39 6.30
C THR A 104 -2.45 6.84 5.18
N VAL A 105 -1.83 6.44 4.08
CA VAL A 105 -2.52 5.75 2.97
C VAL A 105 -3.11 4.40 3.42
N MET A 106 -2.63 3.85 4.54
CA MET A 106 -3.06 2.56 5.08
C MET A 106 -4.38 2.64 5.88
N ALA A 107 -4.97 3.83 6.03
CA ALA A 107 -6.25 4.00 6.72
C ALA A 107 -7.44 3.89 5.76
N TYR A 108 -8.50 3.21 6.17
CA TYR A 108 -9.73 3.07 5.36
C TYR A 108 -10.67 4.28 5.45
N LYS A 109 -10.59 5.06 6.52
CA LYS A 109 -11.42 6.24 6.66
C LYS A 109 -10.89 7.35 5.79
N GLN A 110 -11.65 7.72 4.77
CA GLN A 110 -11.27 8.83 3.90
C GLN A 110 -11.33 10.17 4.62
N SER A 111 -10.32 10.99 4.40
CA SER A 111 -10.27 12.37 4.85
C SER A 111 -11.34 13.22 4.17
N LEU A 112 -11.87 14.23 4.87
CA LEU A 112 -12.76 15.25 4.30
C LEU A 112 -12.09 16.06 3.17
N LYS A 113 -10.76 16.05 3.10
CA LYS A 113 -9.97 16.70 2.05
C LYS A 113 -9.72 15.81 0.83
N GLY A 114 -10.27 14.61 0.82
CA GLY A 114 -9.99 13.56 -0.14
C GLY A 114 -8.79 12.69 0.27
N PRO A 115 -8.58 11.57 -0.46
CA PRO A 115 -7.46 10.69 -0.21
C PRO A 115 -6.14 11.35 -0.62
N PRO A 116 -5.01 10.97 0.00
CA PRO A 116 -3.70 11.45 -0.41
C PRO A 116 -3.34 10.91 -1.80
N SER A 117 -2.71 11.75 -2.61
CA SER A 117 -2.20 11.39 -3.94
C SER A 117 -0.78 10.83 -3.93
N PHE A 118 -0.20 10.69 -2.74
CA PHE A 118 1.12 10.11 -2.49
C PHE A 118 1.22 9.64 -1.04
N PHE A 119 2.28 8.88 -0.71
CA PHE A 119 2.57 8.50 0.67
C PHE A 119 2.68 9.72 1.56
N THR A 120 2.08 9.67 2.73
CA THR A 120 2.11 10.76 3.70
C THR A 120 3.48 10.85 4.38
N ALA A 121 3.70 11.89 5.16
CA ALA A 121 4.93 12.04 5.93
C ALA A 121 5.13 10.89 6.94
N TYR A 122 4.03 10.35 7.49
CA TYR A 122 4.09 9.20 8.39
C TYR A 122 4.45 7.92 7.66
N ASP A 123 3.82 7.66 6.50
CA ASP A 123 4.16 6.50 5.68
C ASP A 123 5.63 6.52 5.28
N LEU A 124 6.13 7.67 4.82
CA LEU A 124 7.53 7.84 4.44
C LEU A 124 8.49 7.68 5.62
N ALA A 125 8.10 8.11 6.83
CA ALA A 125 8.92 7.91 8.01
C ALA A 125 9.09 6.42 8.35
N VAL A 126 8.00 5.64 8.22
CA VAL A 126 8.03 4.19 8.41
C VAL A 126 8.83 3.50 7.30
N LEU A 127 8.57 3.83 6.04
CA LEU A 127 9.31 3.27 4.90
C LEU A 127 10.81 3.52 4.99
N ARG A 128 11.23 4.72 5.42
CA ARG A 128 12.65 5.02 5.67
C ARG A 128 13.24 4.20 6.82
N ARG A 129 12.43 3.81 7.76
CA ARG A 129 12.87 2.95 8.86
C ARG A 129 13.06 1.52 8.41
N ILE A 130 12.22 1.04 7.50
CA ILE A 130 12.27 -0.31 6.93
C ILE A 130 13.43 -0.43 5.92
N TRP A 131 13.51 0.50 4.96
CA TRP A 131 14.37 0.42 3.79
C TRP A 131 15.61 1.32 3.86
N GLY A 132 15.66 2.27 4.80
CA GLY A 132 16.67 3.32 4.85
C GLY A 132 16.22 4.58 4.12
N ALA A 133 16.88 5.69 4.43
CA ALA A 133 16.75 6.92 3.63
C ALA A 133 17.69 6.83 2.43
N GLU A 134 17.23 7.31 1.27
CA GLU A 134 18.09 7.41 0.08
C GLU A 134 19.39 8.12 0.43
N SER A 135 20.50 7.44 0.21
CA SER A 135 21.84 8.03 0.30
C SER A 135 22.25 8.46 -1.11
N ASN A 136 22.45 9.75 -1.32
CA ASN A 136 23.07 10.24 -2.54
C ASN A 136 24.41 9.50 -2.74
N ARG A 137 24.39 8.45 -3.54
CA ARG A 137 25.60 7.75 -4.01
C ARG A 137 26.12 8.38 -5.27
#